data_e5d85d9477de3963617323b00794e900
#
_entry.id   e5d85d9477de3963617323b00794e900
#
_cell.length_a   1.000
_cell.length_b   1.000
_cell.length_c   1.000
_cell.angle_alpha   90.00
_cell.angle_beta   90.00
_cell.angle_gamma   90.00
#
_symmetry.space_group_name_H-M   'P 1'
#
loop_
_entity.id
_entity.type
_entity.pdbx_description
1 polymer ?
#
loop_
_entity_poly.entity_id
_entity_poly.type
_entity_poly.pdbx_seq_one_letter_code
_entity_poly.pdbx_strand_id
1 'polypeptide(L)'
;MKAADDIMSRVLGEEFEAAADADLVIECVAENMATKKELLGRLDALCKEDAIFASNTSSLSITEMGQGLKHPLIGMHFFNPVPAMKLVEVIAGGNTPAELVEKIKTLSTEIGKTPVVVNEAPGFVVNKILVAYCNEGV
;
A
#
# COMPACT_ATOMS: atom_id res chain seq x y z
N MET A 1 -19.41 7.21 -20.59
CA MET A 1 -18.29 7.75 -21.38
C MET A 1 -17.67 8.98 -20.73
N LYS A 2 -18.37 10.12 -20.56
CA LYS A 2 -17.76 11.34 -19.95
C LYS A 2 -17.05 11.12 -18.59
N ALA A 3 -17.61 10.32 -17.69
CA ALA A 3 -16.99 10.07 -16.38
C ALA A 3 -15.70 9.22 -16.47
N ALA A 4 -15.63 8.26 -17.39
CA ALA A 4 -14.43 7.47 -17.63
C ALA A 4 -13.33 8.31 -18.28
N ASP A 5 -13.70 9.16 -19.25
CA ASP A 5 -12.74 10.05 -19.91
C ASP A 5 -12.16 11.07 -18.92
N ASP A 6 -13.00 11.61 -18.01
CA ASP A 6 -12.55 12.52 -16.94
C ASP A 6 -11.58 11.84 -15.96
N ILE A 7 -11.84 10.58 -15.58
CA ILE A 7 -10.93 9.79 -14.74
C ILE A 7 -9.61 9.56 -15.48
N MET A 8 -9.67 9.09 -16.73
CA MET A 8 -8.48 8.80 -17.51
C MET A 8 -7.62 10.02 -17.81
N SER A 9 -8.21 11.20 -17.92
CA SER A 9 -7.46 12.45 -18.13
C SER A 9 -6.59 12.85 -16.92
N ARG A 10 -6.84 12.26 -15.75
CA ARG A 10 -6.06 12.47 -14.52
C ARG A 10 -5.03 11.36 -14.26
N VAL A 11 -5.02 10.31 -15.10
CA VAL A 11 -4.04 9.23 -15.05
C VAL A 11 -2.94 9.54 -16.05
N LEU A 12 -1.77 9.84 -15.54
CA LEU A 12 -0.59 10.17 -16.34
C LEU A 12 0.41 9.02 -16.25
N GLY A 13 0.99 8.64 -17.39
CA GLY A 13 2.17 7.80 -17.44
C GLY A 13 3.40 8.72 -17.38
N GLU A 14 4.08 8.73 -16.26
CA GLU A 14 5.19 9.64 -16.02
C GLU A 14 6.51 8.88 -15.84
N GLU A 15 7.62 9.57 -16.04
CA GLU A 15 8.93 9.06 -15.71
C GLU A 15 9.09 8.95 -14.18
N PHE A 16 10.05 8.14 -13.74
CA PHE A 16 10.28 7.85 -12.32
C PHE A 16 10.49 9.12 -11.48
N GLU A 17 11.13 10.12 -12.07
CA GLU A 17 11.45 11.41 -11.44
C GLU A 17 10.22 12.24 -11.06
N ALA A 18 9.08 12.00 -11.70
CA ALA A 18 7.82 12.66 -11.34
C ALA A 18 7.34 12.31 -9.91
N ALA A 19 7.84 11.21 -9.35
CA ALA A 19 7.55 10.84 -7.96
C ALA A 19 8.12 11.82 -6.93
N ALA A 20 9.08 12.69 -7.31
CA ALA A 20 9.70 13.65 -6.39
C ALA A 20 8.70 14.54 -5.66
N ASP A 21 7.63 14.96 -6.34
CA ASP A 21 6.59 15.84 -5.80
C ASP A 21 5.35 15.09 -5.28
N ALA A 22 5.39 13.74 -5.23
CA ALA A 22 4.26 12.94 -4.79
C ALA A 22 3.95 13.16 -3.29
N ASP A 23 2.67 13.33 -2.97
CA ASP A 23 2.18 13.36 -1.57
C ASP A 23 2.02 11.94 -0.99
N LEU A 24 1.70 10.97 -1.87
CA LEU A 24 1.52 9.58 -1.53
C LEU A 24 2.09 8.69 -2.63
N VAL A 25 2.93 7.76 -2.23
CA VAL A 25 3.44 6.68 -3.07
C VAL A 25 2.78 5.38 -2.63
N ILE A 26 2.11 4.68 -3.56
CA ILE A 26 1.58 3.33 -3.32
C ILE A 26 2.36 2.35 -4.19
N GLU A 27 3.24 1.58 -3.58
CA GLU A 27 4.02 0.57 -4.26
C GLU A 27 3.15 -0.67 -4.57
N CYS A 28 3.10 -1.07 -5.85
CA CYS A 28 2.32 -2.20 -6.35
C CYS A 28 3.11 -3.08 -7.32
N VAL A 29 4.45 -3.10 -7.24
CA VAL A 29 5.28 -3.93 -8.11
C VAL A 29 5.22 -5.41 -7.72
N ALA A 30 5.95 -6.27 -8.45
CA ALA A 30 5.97 -7.72 -8.21
C ALA A 30 6.17 -8.07 -6.73
N GLU A 31 5.48 -9.12 -6.26
CA GLU A 31 5.48 -9.56 -4.85
C GLU A 31 6.82 -10.24 -4.49
N ASN A 32 7.87 -9.45 -4.47
CA ASN A 32 9.23 -9.86 -4.15
C ASN A 32 9.89 -8.81 -3.25
N MET A 33 10.39 -9.22 -2.09
CA MET A 33 10.95 -8.35 -1.06
C MET A 33 12.13 -7.50 -1.61
N ALA A 34 13.06 -8.13 -2.35
CA ALA A 34 14.24 -7.43 -2.87
C ALA A 34 13.83 -6.34 -3.87
N THR A 35 12.92 -6.66 -4.80
CA THR A 35 12.41 -5.70 -5.79
C THR A 35 11.71 -4.52 -5.13
N LYS A 36 10.86 -4.78 -4.12
CA LYS A 36 10.14 -3.73 -3.39
C LYS A 36 11.10 -2.85 -2.59
N LYS A 37 12.07 -3.44 -1.88
CA LYS A 37 13.09 -2.69 -1.11
C LYS A 37 13.96 -1.82 -2.02
N GLU A 38 14.38 -2.33 -3.18
CA GLU A 38 15.16 -1.56 -4.16
C GLU A 38 14.36 -0.35 -4.65
N LEU A 39 13.12 -0.56 -5.08
CA LEU A 39 12.24 0.52 -5.55
C LEU A 39 12.00 1.56 -4.47
N LEU A 40 11.59 1.11 -3.27
CA LEU A 40 11.30 2.00 -2.13
C LEU A 40 12.55 2.79 -1.72
N GLY A 41 13.74 2.18 -1.72
CA GLY A 41 14.99 2.88 -1.42
C GLY A 41 15.32 3.97 -2.44
N ARG A 42 15.05 3.76 -3.73
CA ARG A 42 15.21 4.78 -4.77
C ARG A 42 14.20 5.92 -4.60
N LEU A 43 12.95 5.61 -4.29
CA LEU A 43 11.90 6.60 -4.03
C LEU A 43 12.18 7.40 -2.75
N ASP A 44 12.68 6.75 -1.70
CA ASP A 44 13.05 7.38 -0.42
C ASP A 44 14.15 8.44 -0.58
N ALA A 45 15.04 8.26 -1.56
CA ALA A 45 16.08 9.23 -1.88
C ALA A 45 15.56 10.38 -2.76
N LEU A 46 14.47 10.18 -3.50
CA LEU A 46 13.94 11.11 -4.50
C LEU A 46 12.80 11.97 -3.95
N CYS A 47 11.87 11.36 -3.20
CA CYS A 47 10.63 12.01 -2.79
C CYS A 47 10.88 13.09 -1.72
N LYS A 48 9.99 14.07 -1.67
CA LYS A 48 9.97 15.12 -0.65
C LYS A 48 9.77 14.52 0.75
N GLU A 49 10.26 15.21 1.77
CA GLU A 49 10.35 14.73 3.16
C GLU A 49 9.00 14.34 3.79
N ASP A 50 7.91 14.97 3.36
CA ASP A 50 6.55 14.75 3.88
C ASP A 50 5.74 13.75 3.05
N ALA A 51 6.34 13.10 2.06
CA ALA A 51 5.68 12.07 1.27
C ALA A 51 5.32 10.86 2.13
N ILE A 52 4.13 10.30 1.89
CA ILE A 52 3.66 9.08 2.55
C ILE A 52 4.02 7.88 1.68
N PHE A 53 4.60 6.84 2.31
CA PHE A 53 4.94 5.60 1.63
C PHE A 53 4.01 4.48 2.07
N ALA A 54 3.35 3.85 1.10
CA ALA A 54 2.49 2.70 1.31
C ALA A 54 2.88 1.54 0.38
N SER A 55 2.68 0.31 0.82
CA SER A 55 2.84 -0.88 -0.02
C SER A 55 1.53 -1.67 -0.10
N ASN A 56 1.17 -2.08 -1.30
CA ASN A 56 0.02 -2.96 -1.55
C ASN A 56 0.39 -4.45 -1.47
N THR A 57 1.48 -4.79 -0.77
CA THR A 57 1.84 -6.19 -0.56
C THR A 57 0.70 -6.99 0.07
N SER A 58 0.57 -8.25 -0.32
CA SER A 58 -0.45 -9.16 0.22
C SER A 58 0.03 -9.99 1.41
N SER A 59 1.35 -10.07 1.65
CA SER A 59 1.90 -11.03 2.62
C SER A 59 3.27 -10.66 3.19
N LEU A 60 4.01 -9.76 2.54
CA LEU A 60 5.37 -9.44 2.95
C LEU A 60 5.38 -8.50 4.17
N SER A 61 6.42 -8.61 4.99
CA SER A 61 6.58 -7.80 6.20
C SER A 61 6.79 -6.31 5.85
N ILE A 62 5.90 -5.46 6.33
CA ILE A 62 6.02 -3.99 6.24
C ILE A 62 7.22 -3.52 7.06
N THR A 63 7.43 -4.12 8.24
CA THR A 63 8.57 -3.84 9.11
C THR A 63 9.89 -4.09 8.39
N GLU A 64 10.05 -5.28 7.79
CA GLU A 64 11.27 -5.63 7.06
C GLU A 64 11.48 -4.76 5.83
N MET A 65 10.40 -4.49 5.09
CA MET A 65 10.42 -3.66 3.89
C MET A 65 10.78 -2.21 4.19
N GLY A 66 10.32 -1.67 5.33
CA GLY A 66 10.58 -0.31 5.77
C GLY A 66 11.94 -0.09 6.45
N GLN A 67 12.73 -1.16 6.66
CA GLN A 67 14.06 -1.02 7.29
C GLN A 67 15.00 -0.17 6.46
N GLY A 68 15.56 0.88 7.08
CA GLY A 68 16.54 1.78 6.47
C GLY A 68 15.93 2.91 5.64
N LEU A 69 14.62 2.95 5.44
CA LEU A 69 13.94 4.10 4.83
C LEU A 69 13.87 5.28 5.82
N LYS A 70 13.99 6.50 5.31
CA LYS A 70 13.73 7.75 6.04
C LYS A 70 12.23 7.92 6.26
N HIS A 71 11.43 7.63 5.21
CA HIS A 71 9.98 7.69 5.25
C HIS A 71 9.42 6.46 5.96
N PRO A 72 8.50 6.63 6.92
CA PRO A 72 7.80 5.50 7.52
C PRO A 72 6.92 4.81 6.47
N LEU A 73 7.00 3.47 6.43
CA LEU A 73 6.20 2.66 5.52
C LEU A 73 4.94 2.14 6.22
N ILE A 74 3.84 2.09 5.48
CA ILE A 74 2.57 1.50 5.92
C ILE A 74 2.06 0.50 4.88
N GLY A 75 1.40 -0.57 5.31
CA GLY A 75 0.67 -1.46 4.42
C GLY A 75 -0.70 -0.86 4.08
N MET A 76 -1.03 -0.84 2.79
CA MET A 76 -2.35 -0.44 2.26
C MET A 76 -2.80 -1.50 1.26
N HIS A 77 -3.29 -2.63 1.78
CA HIS A 77 -3.59 -3.83 1.00
C HIS A 77 -5.00 -3.77 0.42
N PHE A 78 -5.08 -3.62 -0.89
CA PHE A 78 -6.32 -3.63 -1.67
C PHE A 78 -6.65 -5.04 -2.14
N PHE A 79 -7.95 -5.28 -2.38
CA PHE A 79 -8.45 -6.55 -2.91
C PHE A 79 -8.94 -6.40 -4.35
N ASN A 80 -8.59 -7.36 -5.20
CA ASN A 80 -9.01 -7.37 -6.59
C ASN A 80 -10.44 -7.90 -6.77
N PRO A 81 -11.22 -7.32 -7.69
CA PRO A 81 -10.92 -6.12 -8.47
C PRO A 81 -11.09 -4.84 -7.61
N VAL A 82 -10.06 -4.01 -7.59
CA VAL A 82 -9.99 -2.82 -6.71
C VAL A 82 -11.21 -1.89 -6.82
N PRO A 83 -11.78 -1.60 -8.00
CA PRO A 83 -12.95 -0.73 -8.08
C PRO A 83 -14.22 -1.31 -7.41
N ALA A 84 -14.35 -2.64 -7.35
CA ALA A 84 -15.52 -3.33 -6.79
C ALA A 84 -15.38 -3.65 -5.30
N MET A 85 -14.17 -4.05 -4.89
CA MET A 85 -13.90 -4.46 -3.51
C MET A 85 -13.71 -3.24 -2.62
N LYS A 86 -14.48 -3.18 -1.53
CA LYS A 86 -14.45 -2.03 -0.61
C LYS A 86 -13.38 -2.14 0.47
N LEU A 87 -13.01 -3.36 0.86
CA LEU A 87 -12.07 -3.60 1.95
C LEU A 87 -10.66 -3.11 1.59
N VAL A 88 -10.02 -2.45 2.55
CA VAL A 88 -8.58 -2.17 2.57
C VAL A 88 -8.04 -2.58 3.94
N GLU A 89 -7.09 -3.51 3.98
CA GLU A 89 -6.33 -3.76 5.21
C GLU A 89 -5.25 -2.69 5.35
N VAL A 90 -5.18 -2.07 6.52
CA VAL A 90 -4.18 -1.08 6.90
C VAL A 90 -3.24 -1.72 7.92
N ILE A 91 -1.97 -1.89 7.55
CA ILE A 91 -0.99 -2.65 8.33
C ILE A 91 0.13 -1.71 8.79
N ALA A 92 0.26 -1.54 10.11
CA ALA A 92 1.39 -0.84 10.69
C ALA A 92 2.60 -1.77 10.79
N GLY A 93 3.74 -1.35 10.25
CA GLY A 93 5.04 -1.96 10.51
C GLY A 93 5.70 -1.37 11.76
N GLY A 94 6.87 -1.86 12.11
CA GLY A 94 7.58 -1.47 13.34
C GLY A 94 7.98 0.01 13.41
N ASN A 95 8.11 0.70 12.28
CA ASN A 95 8.43 2.12 12.20
C ASN A 95 7.24 3.00 11.75
N THR A 96 6.03 2.44 11.69
CA THR A 96 4.83 3.17 11.25
C THR A 96 4.24 3.95 12.43
N PRO A 97 4.23 5.31 12.41
CA PRO A 97 3.60 6.10 13.45
C PRO A 97 2.08 5.91 13.51
N ALA A 98 1.50 5.99 14.70
CA ALA A 98 0.05 5.84 14.88
C ALA A 98 -0.75 6.91 14.09
N GLU A 99 -0.23 8.12 13.99
CA GLU A 99 -0.84 9.21 13.20
C GLU A 99 -0.91 8.88 11.71
N LEU A 100 0.09 8.17 11.18
CA LEU A 100 0.08 7.71 9.78
C LEU A 100 -1.01 6.65 9.56
N VAL A 101 -1.24 5.76 10.52
CA VAL A 101 -2.35 4.79 10.47
C VAL A 101 -3.69 5.51 10.36
N GLU A 102 -3.94 6.52 11.20
CA GLU A 102 -5.19 7.29 11.18
C GLU A 102 -5.34 8.09 9.87
N LYS A 103 -4.24 8.65 9.35
CA LYS A 103 -4.24 9.37 8.07
C LYS A 103 -4.63 8.46 6.91
N ILE A 104 -4.08 7.24 6.84
CA ILE A 104 -4.41 6.26 5.79
C ILE A 104 -5.83 5.71 5.94
N LYS A 105 -6.33 5.53 7.15
CA LYS A 105 -7.74 5.18 7.39
C LYS A 105 -8.69 6.26 6.86
N THR A 106 -8.41 7.52 7.18
CA THR A 106 -9.19 8.65 6.70
C THR A 106 -9.20 8.70 5.17
N LEU A 107 -8.02 8.66 4.55
CA LEU A 107 -7.87 8.64 3.10
C LEU A 107 -8.63 7.46 2.46
N SER A 108 -8.50 6.26 3.03
CA SER A 108 -9.21 5.07 2.54
C SER A 108 -10.73 5.27 2.55
N THR A 109 -11.25 5.91 3.60
CA THR A 109 -12.68 6.22 3.71
C THR A 109 -13.11 7.27 2.67
N GLU A 110 -12.31 8.31 2.47
CA GLU A 110 -12.57 9.38 1.49
C GLU A 110 -12.63 8.86 0.06
N ILE A 111 -11.81 7.85 -0.29
CA ILE A 111 -11.87 7.19 -1.60
C ILE A 111 -12.94 6.09 -1.70
N GLY A 112 -13.88 6.02 -0.72
CA GLY A 112 -15.02 5.12 -0.71
C GLY A 112 -14.69 3.67 -0.31
N LYS A 113 -13.55 3.44 0.34
CA LYS A 113 -13.16 2.14 0.89
C LYS A 113 -13.57 1.99 2.36
N THR A 114 -13.50 0.76 2.83
CA THR A 114 -13.70 0.40 4.25
C THR A 114 -12.36 -0.06 4.82
N PRO A 115 -11.61 0.82 5.51
CA PRO A 115 -10.33 0.47 6.10
C PRO A 115 -10.52 -0.38 7.36
N VAL A 116 -9.70 -1.42 7.50
CA VAL A 116 -9.58 -2.23 8.71
C VAL A 116 -8.12 -2.29 9.12
N VAL A 117 -7.82 -1.82 10.33
CA VAL A 117 -6.46 -1.92 10.87
C VAL A 117 -6.22 -3.35 11.33
N VAL A 118 -5.14 -3.94 10.85
CA VAL A 118 -4.76 -5.31 11.18
C VAL A 118 -3.31 -5.36 11.65
N ASN A 119 -3.00 -6.35 12.49
CA ASN A 119 -1.64 -6.60 12.91
C ASN A 119 -0.80 -7.15 11.77
N GLU A 120 0.46 -6.76 11.73
CA GLU A 120 1.42 -7.35 10.80
C GLU A 120 1.59 -8.84 11.09
N ALA A 121 1.29 -9.66 10.09
CA ALA A 121 1.50 -11.11 10.12
C ALA A 121 1.52 -11.63 8.67
N PRO A 122 2.16 -12.77 8.38
CA PRO A 122 2.11 -13.36 7.05
C PRO A 122 0.67 -13.55 6.55
N GLY A 123 0.33 -12.93 5.41
CA GLY A 123 -1.02 -12.94 4.83
C GLY A 123 -2.07 -12.10 5.58
N PHE A 124 -1.64 -11.27 6.54
CA PHE A 124 -2.46 -10.38 7.34
C PHE A 124 -3.69 -11.08 7.96
N VAL A 125 -4.92 -10.64 7.73
CA VAL A 125 -6.12 -11.32 8.23
C VAL A 125 -6.80 -12.12 7.14
N VAL A 126 -7.12 -11.50 6.01
CA VAL A 126 -7.94 -12.15 4.98
C VAL A 126 -7.20 -13.32 4.33
N ASN A 127 -5.98 -13.12 3.85
CA ASN A 127 -5.23 -14.19 3.20
C ASN A 127 -4.85 -15.30 4.17
N LYS A 128 -4.55 -14.98 5.42
CA LYS A 128 -4.27 -15.97 6.47
C LYS A 128 -5.46 -16.92 6.68
N ILE A 129 -6.68 -16.38 6.74
CA ILE A 129 -7.90 -17.18 6.89
C ILE A 129 -8.19 -17.94 5.60
N LEU A 130 -8.08 -17.27 4.44
CA LEU A 130 -8.40 -17.86 3.14
C LEU A 130 -7.49 -19.05 2.80
N VAL A 131 -6.19 -18.92 3.02
CA VAL A 131 -5.23 -20.01 2.75
C VAL A 131 -5.50 -21.21 3.66
N ALA A 132 -5.77 -20.99 4.95
CA ALA A 132 -6.15 -22.07 5.86
C ALA A 132 -7.45 -22.76 5.38
N TYR A 133 -8.47 -21.99 5.04
CA TYR A 133 -9.74 -22.53 4.54
C TYR A 133 -9.57 -23.34 3.24
N CYS A 134 -8.77 -22.84 2.28
CA CYS A 134 -8.51 -23.56 1.04
C CYS A 134 -7.74 -24.88 1.28
N ASN A 135 -6.80 -24.89 2.22
CA ASN A 135 -6.04 -26.11 2.54
C ASN A 135 -6.91 -27.19 3.21
N GLU A 136 -7.89 -26.81 4.03
CA GLU A 136 -8.83 -27.76 4.65
C GLU A 136 -9.90 -28.28 3.67
N GLY A 137 -10.08 -27.61 2.55
CA GLY A 137 -11.08 -27.96 1.53
C GLY A 137 -10.61 -28.91 0.43
N VAL A 138 -9.40 -29.48 0.54
CA VAL A 138 -8.79 -30.36 -0.50
C VAL A 138 -8.76 -31.80 0.00
#